data_0f2c746412a705a3f633ebbd21686373
#
_entry.id   0f2c746412a705a3f633ebbd21686373
#
_cell.length_a   1.000
_cell.length_b   1.000
_cell.length_c   1.000
_cell.angle_alpha   90.00
_cell.angle_beta   90.00
_cell.angle_gamma   90.00
#
_symmetry.space_group_name_H-M   'P 1'
#
loop_
_entity.id
_entity.type
_entity.pdbx_description
1 polymer ?
#
loop_
_entity_poly.entity_id
_entity_poly.type
_entity_poly.pdbx_seq_one_letter_code
_entity_poly.pdbx_strand_id
1 'polypeptide(L)'
;DDDPGVTYNGQTVTILKDYAGFDVYMHCQNNSSSAQDIKFRRVVLSSNDTLFNDQFCDNNLCYSCFGDDWTTPAPNPLQPGDSCLMKGTFYFYNGGDVLIRYYILDLSDNPIDSVDVNIINTVSVKELNQTLISIYPNPANHYLNINFPNFFSDPFDVNIYDLNGKLVFNQQLFNLKNTINLNDLKSGFYTYNITNKTSILKEDKLIIEH
;
A
#
# COMPACT_ATOMS: atom_id res chain seq x y z
N ASP A 1 8.62 15.25 8.85
CA ASP A 1 8.06 16.10 9.92
C ASP A 1 7.38 17.31 9.32
N ASP A 2 6.06 17.24 9.16
CA ASP A 2 5.26 18.39 8.70
C ASP A 2 5.15 19.43 9.84
N ASP A 3 5.41 19.02 11.10
CA ASP A 3 5.38 19.87 12.30
C ASP A 3 6.67 19.74 13.11
N PRO A 4 7.77 20.34 12.69
CA PRO A 4 9.05 20.26 13.40
C PRO A 4 8.94 20.91 14.80
N GLY A 5 9.34 20.17 15.83
CA GLY A 5 9.32 20.63 17.23
C GLY A 5 8.06 20.30 18.02
N VAL A 6 7.08 19.62 17.44
CA VAL A 6 5.90 19.11 18.16
C VAL A 6 6.19 17.72 18.72
N THR A 7 5.85 17.50 19.97
CA THR A 7 6.01 16.22 20.67
C THR A 7 4.65 15.58 20.89
N TYR A 8 4.53 14.29 20.56
CA TYR A 8 3.26 13.55 20.53
C TYR A 8 3.24 12.35 21.48
N ASN A 9 3.93 12.39 22.60
CA ASN A 9 3.98 11.28 23.57
C ASN A 9 2.57 10.92 24.06
N GLY A 10 2.17 9.65 23.85
CA GLY A 10 0.85 9.15 24.24
C GLY A 10 -0.34 9.82 23.54
N GLN A 11 -0.11 10.59 22.49
CA GLN A 11 -1.15 11.33 21.77
C GLN A 11 -1.46 10.70 20.42
N THR A 12 -2.54 11.16 19.79
CA THR A 12 -2.91 10.77 18.42
C THR A 12 -2.58 11.89 17.46
N VAL A 13 -1.80 11.56 16.43
CA VAL A 13 -1.55 12.42 15.26
C VAL A 13 -2.49 12.00 14.14
N THR A 14 -3.23 12.95 13.57
CA THR A 14 -4.07 12.66 12.40
C THR A 14 -3.41 13.21 11.13
N ILE A 15 -3.28 12.36 10.12
CA ILE A 15 -2.64 12.64 8.84
C ILE A 15 -3.66 12.43 7.74
N LEU A 16 -3.85 13.46 6.91
CA LEU A 16 -4.72 13.43 5.74
C LEU A 16 -3.86 13.30 4.48
N LYS A 17 -4.16 12.31 3.64
CA LYS A 17 -3.51 12.09 2.35
C LYS A 17 -4.54 11.74 1.28
N ASP A 18 -4.27 12.21 0.06
CA ASP A 18 -5.12 12.01 -1.12
C ASP A 18 -4.41 11.22 -2.25
N TYR A 19 -3.31 10.56 -1.91
CA TYR A 19 -2.55 9.71 -2.82
C TYR A 19 -2.11 8.41 -2.15
N ALA A 20 -1.84 7.42 -2.97
CA ALA A 20 -1.72 6.03 -2.59
C ALA A 20 -0.56 5.66 -1.71
N GLY A 21 0.61 6.13 -2.04
CA GLY A 21 1.85 5.75 -1.37
C GLY A 21 2.55 6.99 -0.85
N PHE A 22 2.85 7.03 0.45
CA PHE A 22 3.51 8.17 1.09
C PHE A 22 4.30 7.75 2.32
N ASP A 23 5.23 8.63 2.68
CA ASP A 23 6.02 8.52 3.88
C ASP A 23 5.48 9.41 5.00
N VAL A 24 5.57 8.92 6.22
CA VAL A 24 5.37 9.69 7.46
C VAL A 24 6.65 9.62 8.27
N TYR A 25 7.24 10.77 8.50
CA TYR A 25 8.50 10.89 9.25
C TYR A 25 8.22 11.28 10.68
N MET A 26 8.68 10.47 11.60
CA MET A 26 8.68 10.71 13.04
C MET A 26 10.10 10.50 13.58
N HIS A 27 10.38 11.02 14.75
CA HIS A 27 11.63 10.79 15.45
C HIS A 27 11.35 10.58 16.94
N CYS A 28 12.06 9.63 17.55
CA CYS A 28 12.14 9.59 19.00
C CYS A 28 13.51 10.13 19.43
N GLN A 29 13.56 10.72 20.61
CA GLN A 29 14.78 11.28 21.18
C GLN A 29 15.02 10.71 22.58
N ASN A 30 16.27 10.31 22.84
CA ASN A 30 16.68 9.92 24.19
C ASN A 30 16.93 11.16 25.05
N ASN A 31 15.92 11.57 25.80
CA ASN A 31 15.99 12.70 26.72
C ASN A 31 16.52 12.30 28.13
N SER A 32 16.88 11.02 28.32
CA SER A 32 17.47 10.56 29.58
C SER A 32 18.96 10.90 29.68
N SER A 33 19.53 10.78 30.88
CA SER A 33 20.95 10.99 31.11
C SER A 33 21.81 9.75 30.85
N SER A 34 21.24 8.63 30.39
CA SER A 34 21.92 7.36 30.13
C SER A 34 21.68 6.87 28.71
N ALA A 35 22.61 6.05 28.20
CA ALA A 35 22.41 5.35 26.95
C ALA A 35 21.20 4.40 27.06
N GLN A 36 20.41 4.31 25.99
CA GLN A 36 19.23 3.46 25.88
C GLN A 36 19.34 2.61 24.62
N ASP A 37 18.99 1.34 24.73
CA ASP A 37 18.76 0.46 23.59
C ASP A 37 17.26 0.27 23.45
N ILE A 38 16.68 0.71 22.33
CA ILE A 38 15.25 0.69 22.12
C ILE A 38 14.86 -0.17 20.92
N LYS A 39 13.65 -0.72 20.96
CA LYS A 39 12.98 -1.35 19.83
C LYS A 39 11.66 -0.64 19.54
N PHE A 40 11.14 -0.85 18.34
CA PHE A 40 9.82 -0.35 17.97
C PHE A 40 8.84 -1.51 17.78
N ARG A 41 7.62 -1.33 18.27
CA ARG A 41 6.49 -2.21 17.99
C ARG A 41 5.38 -1.42 17.32
N ARG A 42 4.94 -1.90 16.18
CA ARG A 42 3.84 -1.35 15.40
C ARG A 42 2.62 -2.24 15.57
N VAL A 43 1.48 -1.65 15.98
CA VAL A 43 0.21 -2.34 16.14
C VAL A 43 -0.88 -1.61 15.37
N VAL A 44 -1.52 -2.28 14.42
CA VAL A 44 -2.74 -1.76 13.77
C VAL A 44 -3.91 -1.95 14.72
N LEU A 45 -4.46 -0.85 15.21
CA LEU A 45 -5.61 -0.86 16.10
C LEU A 45 -6.92 -0.99 15.35
N SER A 46 -6.99 -0.40 14.16
CA SER A 46 -8.12 -0.54 13.24
C SER A 46 -7.70 -0.18 11.82
N SER A 47 -8.32 -0.83 10.83
CA SER A 47 -8.22 -0.47 9.42
C SER A 47 -9.53 -0.79 8.72
N ASN A 48 -9.97 0.10 7.84
CA ASN A 48 -11.08 -0.17 6.93
C ASN A 48 -10.64 -0.35 5.46
N ASP A 49 -9.33 -0.21 5.17
CA ASP A 49 -8.75 -0.67 3.91
C ASP A 49 -8.22 -2.11 4.08
N THR A 50 -8.88 -3.07 3.45
CA THR A 50 -8.52 -4.49 3.53
C THR A 50 -7.23 -4.84 2.78
N LEU A 51 -6.73 -3.94 1.95
CA LEU A 51 -5.51 -4.09 1.15
C LEU A 51 -4.37 -3.19 1.65
N PHE A 52 -4.58 -2.48 2.76
CA PHE A 52 -3.55 -1.65 3.38
C PHE A 52 -2.26 -2.42 3.61
N ASN A 53 -1.15 -1.79 3.27
CA ASN A 53 0.19 -2.33 3.46
C ASN A 53 1.14 -1.23 3.92
N ASP A 54 2.11 -1.57 4.75
CA ASP A 54 3.08 -0.61 5.24
C ASP A 54 4.48 -1.19 5.45
N GLN A 55 5.44 -0.27 5.52
CA GLN A 55 6.82 -0.53 5.90
C GLN A 55 7.19 0.41 7.05
N PHE A 56 8.08 -0.04 7.91
CA PHE A 56 8.66 0.76 8.97
C PHE A 56 10.18 0.81 8.83
N CYS A 57 10.75 2.02 8.91
CA CYS A 57 12.20 2.22 8.90
C CYS A 57 12.65 2.83 10.24
N ASP A 58 13.73 2.29 10.77
CA ASP A 58 14.46 2.83 11.91
C ASP A 58 15.88 3.24 11.47
N ASN A 59 16.79 3.48 12.43
CA ASN A 59 18.19 3.80 12.11
C ASN A 59 18.96 2.62 11.48
N ASN A 60 18.45 1.40 11.57
CA ASN A 60 19.13 0.22 11.04
C ASN A 60 18.70 -0.08 9.60
N LEU A 61 17.38 -0.29 9.38
CA LEU A 61 16.84 -0.77 8.11
C LEU A 61 15.38 -0.32 7.90
N CYS A 62 14.87 -0.57 6.69
CA CYS A 62 13.45 -0.55 6.39
C CYS A 62 12.91 -1.98 6.34
N TYR A 63 11.84 -2.24 7.05
CA TYR A 63 11.21 -3.55 7.20
C TYR A 63 9.81 -3.53 6.62
N SER A 64 9.42 -4.59 5.92
CA SER A 64 8.00 -4.82 5.61
C SER A 64 7.30 -5.30 6.88
N CYS A 65 6.22 -4.64 7.27
CA CYS A 65 5.41 -5.04 8.41
C CYS A 65 4.44 -6.14 8.02
N PHE A 66 4.38 -7.23 8.79
CA PHE A 66 3.49 -8.36 8.53
C PHE A 66 2.47 -8.49 9.65
N GLY A 67 1.20 -8.63 9.27
CA GLY A 67 0.09 -8.73 10.22
C GLY A 67 -0.19 -7.42 10.94
N ASP A 68 -1.02 -7.49 11.97
CA ASP A 68 -1.44 -6.31 12.72
C ASP A 68 -0.51 -5.94 13.88
N ASP A 69 0.40 -6.82 14.25
CA ASP A 69 1.34 -6.64 15.35
C ASP A 69 2.74 -7.10 14.91
N TRP A 70 3.69 -6.17 14.91
CA TRP A 70 5.05 -6.40 14.44
C TRP A 70 6.06 -5.59 15.25
N THR A 71 7.21 -6.19 15.55
CA THR A 71 8.29 -5.58 16.34
C THR A 71 9.61 -5.63 15.57
N THR A 72 10.42 -4.57 15.65
CA THR A 72 11.75 -4.53 15.03
C THR A 72 12.65 -5.64 15.58
N PRO A 73 13.36 -6.37 14.70
CA PRO A 73 14.19 -7.51 15.12
C PRO A 73 15.47 -7.10 15.84
N ALA A 74 15.96 -5.87 15.59
CA ALA A 74 17.20 -5.35 16.15
C ALA A 74 16.96 -4.07 16.97
N PRO A 75 17.72 -3.84 18.05
CA PRO A 75 17.62 -2.62 18.81
C PRO A 75 18.34 -1.45 18.11
N ASN A 76 17.94 -0.24 18.50
CA ASN A 76 18.57 1.02 18.12
C ASN A 76 19.28 1.59 19.37
N PRO A 77 20.63 1.61 19.39
CA PRO A 77 21.37 2.22 20.50
C PRO A 77 21.34 3.74 20.39
N LEU A 78 20.95 4.41 21.48
CA LEU A 78 20.84 5.87 21.55
C LEU A 78 21.63 6.39 22.76
N GLN A 79 22.61 7.26 22.53
CA GLN A 79 23.24 8.03 23.60
C GLN A 79 22.30 9.13 24.11
N PRO A 80 22.53 9.73 25.27
CA PRO A 80 21.81 10.89 25.74
C PRO A 80 21.80 12.01 24.67
N GLY A 81 20.60 12.46 24.29
CA GLY A 81 20.39 13.48 23.27
C GLY A 81 20.28 12.97 21.83
N ASP A 82 20.61 11.69 21.56
CA ASP A 82 20.48 11.11 20.23
C ASP A 82 19.02 10.97 19.82
N SER A 83 18.79 11.07 18.50
CA SER A 83 17.48 10.83 17.89
C SER A 83 17.49 9.55 17.06
N CYS A 84 16.36 8.85 17.04
CA CYS A 84 16.12 7.68 16.19
C CYS A 84 15.00 7.98 15.20
N LEU A 85 15.23 7.61 13.95
CA LEU A 85 14.22 7.68 12.90
C LEU A 85 13.10 6.68 13.21
N MET A 86 11.87 7.14 13.00
CA MET A 86 10.64 6.35 12.98
C MET A 86 9.89 6.72 11.70
N LYS A 87 10.21 6.07 10.58
CA LYS A 87 9.55 6.37 9.31
C LYS A 87 8.57 5.26 8.96
N GLY A 88 7.30 5.61 8.79
CA GLY A 88 6.30 4.75 8.18
C GLY A 88 6.17 5.06 6.69
N THR A 89 6.18 4.03 5.83
CA THR A 89 5.79 4.15 4.42
C THR A 89 4.49 3.38 4.24
N PHE A 90 3.46 4.02 3.72
CA PHE A 90 2.10 3.51 3.68
C PHE A 90 1.61 3.38 2.25
N TYR A 91 0.87 2.31 1.99
CA TYR A 91 0.25 2.04 0.69
C TYR A 91 -1.23 1.73 0.89
N PHE A 92 -2.08 2.62 0.38
CA PHE A 92 -3.54 2.47 0.37
C PHE A 92 -4.01 2.13 -1.04
N TYR A 93 -4.87 1.14 -1.16
CA TYR A 93 -5.38 0.67 -2.45
C TYR A 93 -6.83 1.07 -2.69
N ASN A 94 -7.60 1.24 -1.63
CA ASN A 94 -9.03 1.58 -1.71
C ASN A 94 -9.36 2.91 -1.01
N GLY A 95 -8.33 3.61 -0.53
CA GLY A 95 -8.55 4.68 0.43
C GLY A 95 -9.09 4.13 1.75
N GLY A 96 -9.35 5.01 2.69
CA GLY A 96 -9.90 4.63 3.99
C GLY A 96 -9.02 5.08 5.15
N ASP A 97 -9.34 4.58 6.33
CA ASP A 97 -8.69 5.00 7.56
C ASP A 97 -7.92 3.84 8.17
N VAL A 98 -6.75 4.14 8.70
CA VAL A 98 -5.98 3.21 9.52
C VAL A 98 -5.51 3.92 10.77
N LEU A 99 -5.68 3.28 11.92
CA LEU A 99 -5.14 3.74 13.21
C LEU A 99 -4.04 2.77 13.62
N ILE A 100 -2.82 3.29 13.73
CA ILE A 100 -1.64 2.52 14.09
C ILE A 100 -1.05 3.09 15.38
N ARG A 101 -0.74 2.22 16.33
CA ARG A 101 0.06 2.58 17.49
C ARG A 101 1.50 2.12 17.31
N TYR A 102 2.43 3.04 17.47
CA TYR A 102 3.85 2.76 17.56
C TYR A 102 4.29 2.86 19.02
N TYR A 103 4.83 1.78 19.55
CA TYR A 103 5.47 1.76 20.86
C TYR A 103 6.98 1.89 20.72
N ILE A 104 7.57 2.60 21.64
CA ILE A 104 8.99 2.55 21.94
C ILE A 104 9.15 1.57 23.11
N LEU A 105 9.95 0.53 22.94
CA LEU A 105 10.13 -0.54 23.89
C LEU A 105 11.55 -0.56 24.43
N ASP A 106 11.73 -1.03 25.67
CA ASP A 106 13.04 -1.47 26.19
C ASP A 106 13.43 -2.85 25.61
N LEU A 107 14.63 -3.35 25.95
CA LEU A 107 15.09 -4.67 25.51
C LEU A 107 14.30 -5.85 26.10
N SER A 108 13.50 -5.62 27.12
CA SER A 108 12.60 -6.60 27.73
C SER A 108 11.19 -6.55 27.14
N ASP A 109 11.01 -5.81 26.04
CA ASP A 109 9.74 -5.57 25.35
C ASP A 109 8.69 -4.80 26.20
N ASN A 110 9.12 -4.10 27.24
CA ASN A 110 8.22 -3.23 27.99
C ASN A 110 8.07 -1.88 27.25
N PRO A 111 6.86 -1.34 27.16
CA PRO A 111 6.65 -0.03 26.54
C PRO A 111 7.19 1.10 27.43
N ILE A 112 8.03 1.94 26.81
CA ILE A 112 8.56 3.18 27.42
C ILE A 112 7.63 4.34 27.07
N ASP A 113 7.18 4.40 25.79
CA ASP A 113 6.33 5.45 25.26
C ASP A 113 5.54 4.94 24.06
N SER A 114 4.60 5.74 23.57
CA SER A 114 3.82 5.43 22.37
C SER A 114 3.30 6.67 21.68
N VAL A 115 2.98 6.52 20.38
CA VAL A 115 2.25 7.50 19.58
C VAL A 115 1.23 6.78 18.71
N ASP A 116 0.03 7.34 18.61
CA ASP A 116 -1.01 6.87 17.71
C ASP A 116 -0.97 7.70 16.42
N VAL A 117 -0.92 7.03 15.29
CA VAL A 117 -0.97 7.65 13.96
C VAL A 117 -2.28 7.24 13.31
N ASN A 118 -3.19 8.18 13.20
CA ASN A 118 -4.47 8.03 12.50
C ASN A 118 -4.31 8.58 11.09
N ILE A 119 -4.29 7.71 10.10
CA ILE A 119 -4.18 8.09 8.70
C ILE A 119 -5.55 8.01 8.08
N ILE A 120 -5.99 9.12 7.51
CA ILE A 120 -7.21 9.24 6.72
C ILE A 120 -6.78 9.41 5.26
N ASN A 121 -6.98 8.37 4.46
CA ASN A 121 -6.63 8.37 3.05
C ASN A 121 -7.89 8.51 2.20
N THR A 122 -7.99 9.62 1.47
CA THR A 122 -9.16 9.96 0.63
C THR A 122 -8.98 9.55 -0.83
N VAL A 123 -7.94 8.76 -1.14
CA VAL A 123 -7.75 8.24 -2.49
C VAL A 123 -8.97 7.43 -2.91
N SER A 124 -9.54 7.82 -4.05
CA SER A 124 -10.62 7.05 -4.65
C SER A 124 -10.05 5.80 -5.33
N VAL A 125 -10.58 4.65 -4.97
CA VAL A 125 -10.25 3.31 -5.56
C VAL A 125 -10.10 3.35 -7.08
N LYS A 126 -10.87 4.20 -7.73
CA LYS A 126 -10.96 4.27 -9.18
C LYS A 126 -9.68 4.77 -9.84
N GLU A 127 -8.96 5.70 -9.22
CA GLU A 127 -7.74 6.29 -9.79
C GLU A 127 -6.48 5.45 -9.52
N LEU A 128 -6.40 4.85 -8.36
CA LEU A 128 -5.20 4.12 -7.93
C LEU A 128 -4.96 2.85 -8.70
N ASN A 129 -6.00 2.04 -8.82
CA ASN A 129 -5.90 0.75 -9.51
C ASN A 129 -5.69 0.93 -11.01
N GLN A 130 -6.24 1.97 -11.61
CA GLN A 130 -6.05 2.26 -13.04
C GLN A 130 -4.60 2.62 -13.38
N THR A 131 -3.88 3.27 -12.46
CA THR A 131 -2.51 3.74 -12.71
C THR A 131 -1.46 2.64 -12.56
N LEU A 132 -1.71 1.64 -11.71
CA LEU A 132 -0.73 0.59 -11.42
C LEU A 132 -0.83 -0.63 -12.33
N ILE A 133 -2.04 -0.94 -12.87
CA ILE A 133 -2.21 -2.04 -13.81
C ILE A 133 -1.82 -1.55 -15.20
N SER A 134 -0.74 -2.09 -15.75
CA SER A 134 -0.32 -1.76 -17.10
C SER A 134 -0.86 -2.76 -18.12
N ILE A 135 -1.44 -2.23 -19.21
CA ILE A 135 -2.07 -3.00 -20.28
C ILE A 135 -1.52 -2.50 -21.60
N TYR A 136 -0.91 -3.40 -22.35
CA TYR A 136 -0.24 -3.06 -23.62
C TYR A 136 -0.06 -4.28 -24.55
N PRO A 137 0.06 -4.06 -25.87
CA PRO A 137 -0.12 -2.80 -26.57
C PRO A 137 -1.60 -2.41 -26.70
N ASN A 138 -1.88 -1.14 -26.91
CA ASN A 138 -3.19 -0.66 -27.34
C ASN A 138 -2.97 0.46 -28.39
N PRO A 139 -3.25 0.25 -29.67
CA PRO A 139 -3.93 -0.90 -30.26
C PRO A 139 -3.20 -2.24 -30.09
N ALA A 140 -3.98 -3.29 -29.87
CA ALA A 140 -3.49 -4.67 -29.75
C ALA A 140 -3.68 -5.42 -31.07
N ASN A 141 -2.75 -6.34 -31.36
CA ASN A 141 -2.92 -7.25 -32.50
C ASN A 141 -3.43 -8.62 -31.99
N HIS A 142 -2.57 -9.61 -31.87
CA HIS A 142 -2.93 -10.97 -31.47
C HIS A 142 -2.89 -11.19 -29.96
N TYR A 143 -2.18 -10.33 -29.23
CA TYR A 143 -1.93 -10.50 -27.80
C TYR A 143 -2.07 -9.19 -27.04
N LEU A 144 -2.51 -9.28 -25.80
CA LEU A 144 -2.56 -8.19 -24.83
C LEU A 144 -1.84 -8.61 -23.57
N ASN A 145 -0.86 -7.83 -23.14
CA ASN A 145 -0.15 -8.05 -21.87
C ASN A 145 -0.81 -7.24 -20.76
N ILE A 146 -0.98 -7.89 -19.62
CA ILE A 146 -1.55 -7.29 -18.43
C ILE A 146 -0.58 -7.54 -17.27
N ASN A 147 -0.01 -6.47 -16.74
CA ASN A 147 0.90 -6.53 -15.61
C ASN A 147 0.26 -5.89 -14.39
N PHE A 148 0.24 -6.64 -13.31
CA PHE A 148 -0.23 -6.19 -12.01
C PHE A 148 0.96 -5.80 -11.13
N PRO A 149 0.80 -4.85 -10.20
CA PRO A 149 1.80 -4.57 -9.18
C PRO A 149 1.97 -5.76 -8.22
N ASN A 150 3.12 -5.85 -7.55
CA ASN A 150 3.55 -7.01 -6.73
C ASN A 150 2.71 -7.29 -5.46
N PHE A 151 1.49 -6.77 -5.34
CA PHE A 151 0.78 -6.74 -4.06
C PHE A 151 -0.60 -7.40 -4.06
N PHE A 152 -0.98 -8.13 -5.11
CA PHE A 152 -2.28 -8.79 -5.17
C PHE A 152 -2.16 -10.29 -4.93
N SER A 153 -2.97 -10.81 -4.00
CA SER A 153 -3.03 -12.23 -3.65
C SER A 153 -4.21 -12.99 -4.28
N ASP A 154 -5.24 -12.25 -4.75
CA ASP A 154 -6.46 -12.84 -5.29
C ASP A 154 -6.44 -12.93 -6.82
N PRO A 155 -7.15 -13.90 -7.41
CA PRO A 155 -7.31 -13.99 -8.86
C PRO A 155 -8.12 -12.80 -9.39
N PHE A 156 -7.81 -12.41 -10.63
CA PHE A 156 -8.47 -11.32 -11.35
C PHE A 156 -9.24 -11.87 -12.54
N ASP A 157 -10.39 -11.28 -12.84
CA ASP A 157 -11.13 -11.54 -14.05
C ASP A 157 -10.94 -10.40 -15.04
N VAL A 158 -10.53 -10.73 -16.27
CA VAL A 158 -10.48 -9.80 -17.40
C VAL A 158 -11.72 -10.05 -18.25
N ASN A 159 -12.51 -9.02 -18.43
CA ASN A 159 -13.70 -9.05 -19.25
C ASN A 159 -13.58 -8.05 -20.39
N ILE A 160 -13.84 -8.48 -21.65
CA ILE A 160 -13.86 -7.59 -22.81
C ILE A 160 -15.28 -7.59 -23.38
N TYR A 161 -15.76 -6.40 -23.69
CA TYR A 161 -17.12 -6.17 -24.19
C TYR A 161 -17.09 -5.49 -25.56
N ASP A 162 -18.02 -5.86 -26.42
CA ASP A 162 -18.25 -5.14 -27.67
C ASP A 162 -18.94 -3.78 -27.43
N LEU A 163 -19.14 -3.00 -28.49
CA LEU A 163 -19.79 -1.67 -28.41
C LEU A 163 -21.23 -1.70 -27.93
N ASN A 164 -21.90 -2.88 -27.97
CA ASN A 164 -23.24 -3.07 -27.45
C ASN A 164 -23.26 -3.47 -25.96
N GLY A 165 -22.09 -3.56 -25.34
CA GLY A 165 -21.93 -4.01 -23.94
C GLY A 165 -22.05 -5.53 -23.77
N LYS A 166 -22.00 -6.31 -24.85
CA LYS A 166 -22.02 -7.77 -24.79
C LYS A 166 -20.63 -8.26 -24.42
N LEU A 167 -20.53 -9.13 -23.40
CA LEU A 167 -19.30 -9.82 -23.04
C LEU A 167 -18.87 -10.75 -24.19
N VAL A 168 -17.68 -10.51 -24.76
CA VAL A 168 -17.12 -11.27 -25.88
C VAL A 168 -15.85 -12.05 -25.51
N PHE A 169 -15.26 -11.73 -24.35
CA PHE A 169 -14.10 -12.45 -23.81
C PHE A 169 -14.11 -12.36 -22.28
N ASN A 170 -13.78 -13.47 -21.63
CA ASN A 170 -13.54 -13.54 -20.18
C ASN A 170 -12.40 -14.51 -19.91
N GLN A 171 -11.48 -14.12 -19.03
CA GLN A 171 -10.42 -15.00 -18.55
C GLN A 171 -10.03 -14.63 -17.13
N GLN A 172 -9.85 -15.64 -16.28
CA GLN A 172 -9.30 -15.47 -14.94
C GLN A 172 -7.78 -15.51 -14.98
N LEU A 173 -7.12 -14.57 -14.30
CA LEU A 173 -5.67 -14.41 -14.24
C LEU A 173 -5.18 -14.65 -12.81
N PHE A 174 -4.06 -15.37 -12.70
CA PHE A 174 -3.47 -15.78 -11.40
C PHE A 174 -2.06 -15.26 -11.19
N ASN A 175 -1.47 -14.63 -12.22
CA ASN A 175 -0.09 -14.19 -12.20
C ASN A 175 0.01 -12.66 -12.23
N LEU A 176 1.13 -12.13 -11.76
CA LEU A 176 1.41 -10.70 -11.84
C LEU A 176 1.65 -10.22 -13.29
N LYS A 177 2.11 -11.12 -14.16
CA LYS A 177 2.30 -10.86 -15.59
C LYS A 177 1.53 -11.90 -16.39
N ASN A 178 0.64 -11.43 -17.24
CA ASN A 178 -0.22 -12.27 -18.05
C ASN A 178 -0.19 -11.80 -19.49
N THR A 179 -0.35 -12.74 -20.42
CA THR A 179 -0.57 -12.48 -21.83
C THR A 179 -1.84 -13.19 -22.24
N ILE A 180 -2.83 -12.45 -22.72
CA ILE A 180 -4.08 -13.00 -23.24
C ILE A 180 -4.07 -13.02 -24.76
N ASN A 181 -4.67 -14.06 -25.34
CA ASN A 181 -4.78 -14.24 -26.78
C ASN A 181 -6.08 -13.61 -27.27
N LEU A 182 -5.99 -12.75 -28.28
CA LEU A 182 -7.11 -12.02 -28.85
C LEU A 182 -7.51 -12.52 -30.26
N ASN A 183 -6.95 -13.61 -30.77
CA ASN A 183 -7.16 -14.09 -32.13
C ASN A 183 -8.64 -14.38 -32.48
N ASP A 184 -9.46 -14.69 -31.48
CA ASP A 184 -10.87 -14.98 -31.66
C ASP A 184 -11.74 -13.72 -31.69
N LEU A 185 -11.17 -12.55 -31.40
CA LEU A 185 -11.84 -11.26 -31.51
C LEU A 185 -11.52 -10.60 -32.84
N LYS A 186 -12.51 -9.98 -33.47
CA LYS A 186 -12.33 -9.25 -34.73
C LYS A 186 -11.66 -7.90 -34.49
N SER A 187 -11.02 -7.35 -35.53
CA SER A 187 -10.55 -5.97 -35.50
C SER A 187 -11.72 -5.02 -35.21
N GLY A 188 -11.52 -4.08 -34.27
CA GLY A 188 -12.57 -3.17 -33.85
C GLY A 188 -12.31 -2.49 -32.50
N PHE A 189 -13.34 -1.77 -32.04
CA PHE A 189 -13.34 -1.09 -30.75
C PHE A 189 -14.09 -1.92 -29.71
N TYR A 190 -13.48 -2.02 -28.54
CA TYR A 190 -13.99 -2.75 -27.39
C TYR A 190 -13.82 -1.91 -26.13
N THR A 191 -14.52 -2.29 -25.08
CA THR A 191 -14.20 -1.88 -23.71
C THR A 191 -13.77 -3.09 -22.92
N TYR A 192 -12.92 -2.90 -21.94
CA TYR A 192 -12.56 -3.96 -21.02
C TYR A 192 -12.67 -3.50 -19.57
N ASN A 193 -12.90 -4.43 -18.66
CA ASN A 193 -12.65 -4.23 -17.25
C ASN A 193 -11.82 -5.38 -16.65
N ILE A 194 -11.07 -5.03 -15.62
CA ILE A 194 -10.37 -5.97 -14.75
C ILE A 194 -11.03 -5.88 -13.39
N THR A 195 -11.49 -7.02 -12.88
CA THR A 195 -12.20 -7.08 -11.61
C THR A 195 -11.52 -8.08 -10.67
N ASN A 196 -11.67 -7.86 -9.38
CA ASN A 196 -11.51 -8.88 -8.35
C ASN A 196 -12.89 -9.22 -7.78
N LYS A 197 -12.95 -10.03 -6.73
CA LYS A 197 -14.22 -10.48 -6.10
C LYS A 197 -15.14 -9.33 -5.66
N THR A 198 -14.62 -8.14 -5.44
CA THR A 198 -15.33 -7.05 -4.75
C THR A 198 -15.44 -5.75 -5.56
N SER A 199 -14.57 -5.55 -6.56
CA SER A 199 -14.47 -4.25 -7.25
C SER A 199 -13.94 -4.34 -8.67
N ILE A 200 -14.24 -3.30 -9.46
CA ILE A 200 -13.59 -3.03 -10.75
C ILE A 200 -12.28 -2.31 -10.44
N LEU A 201 -11.16 -2.92 -10.83
CA LEU A 201 -9.82 -2.40 -10.60
C LEU A 201 -9.35 -1.49 -11.73
N LYS A 202 -9.76 -1.79 -12.97
CA LYS A 202 -9.45 -1.00 -14.15
C LYS A 202 -10.52 -1.19 -15.20
N GLU A 203 -10.87 -0.11 -15.88
CA GLU A 203 -11.72 -0.12 -17.07
C GLU A 203 -11.18 0.89 -18.08
N ASP A 204 -11.18 0.55 -19.36
CA ASP A 204 -10.77 1.46 -20.43
C ASP A 204 -11.19 0.90 -21.79
N LYS A 205 -10.83 1.63 -22.86
CA LYS A 205 -11.05 1.24 -24.26
C LYS A 205 -9.90 0.34 -24.72
N LEU A 206 -10.25 -0.64 -25.56
CA LEU A 206 -9.31 -1.51 -26.24
C LEU A 206 -9.57 -1.44 -27.76
N ILE A 207 -8.51 -1.21 -28.51
CA ILE A 207 -8.54 -1.25 -29.97
C ILE A 207 -7.80 -2.51 -30.41
N ILE A 208 -8.43 -3.32 -31.27
CA ILE A 208 -7.85 -4.54 -31.84
C ILE A 208 -7.67 -4.33 -33.34
N GLU A 209 -6.45 -4.57 -33.83
CA GLU A 209 -6.07 -4.42 -35.24
C GLU A 209 -5.26 -5.65 -35.67
N HIS A 210 -5.88 -6.51 -36.50
CA HIS A 210 -5.23 -7.67 -37.12
C HIS A 210 -4.82 -7.37 -38.54
#